data_c1ad24f8b4ff74ca6601da4920023f1b
#
_entry.id   c1ad24f8b4ff74ca6601da4920023f1b
#
_cell.length_a   1.000
_cell.length_b   1.000
_cell.length_c   1.000
_cell.angle_alpha   90.00
_cell.angle_beta   90.00
_cell.angle_gamma   90.00
#
_symmetry.space_group_name_H-M   'P 1'
#
loop_
_entity.id
_entity.type
_entity.pdbx_description
1 polymer ?
#
loop_
_entity_poly.entity_id
_entity_poly.type
_entity_poly.pdbx_seq_one_letter_code
_entity_poly.pdbx_strand_id
1 'polypeptide(L)'
;CVLTTSNHPVSIFSKIHSSAEKGYKSANVITFEAMEQGAALFKRATFCMDRGYDDNKMFLKLDDLEQDYVIRLTSKRKLLYHNKWTPATELRDRRKGKIKTSVFYRGKEHEAYLSHVRVQITASRKDIYLVLVYGITEHPMMLATNKEIKSKEDVLRVARIYFSRWRIMPISA
;
A
#
# COMPACT_ATOMS: atom_id res chain seq x y z
N CYS A 1 3.24 -10.27 -9.72
CA CYS A 1 2.00 -10.06 -8.96
C CYS A 1 1.58 -11.37 -8.31
N VAL A 2 1.21 -11.34 -7.05
CA VAL A 2 0.87 -12.54 -6.28
C VAL A 2 -0.47 -12.33 -5.57
N LEU A 3 -1.38 -13.28 -5.71
CA LEU A 3 -2.63 -13.32 -4.97
C LEU A 3 -2.41 -13.89 -3.57
N THR A 4 -2.88 -13.19 -2.52
CA THR A 4 -2.62 -13.53 -1.12
C THR A 4 -3.87 -13.83 -0.30
N THR A 5 -5.00 -14.15 -0.93
CA THR A 5 -6.27 -14.41 -0.24
C THR A 5 -6.34 -15.74 0.50
N SER A 6 -5.36 -16.62 0.28
CA SER A 6 -5.26 -17.94 0.91
C SER A 6 -3.95 -18.09 1.65
N ASN A 7 -3.82 -19.16 2.44
CA ASN A 7 -2.54 -19.54 3.07
C ASN A 7 -1.46 -19.94 2.05
N HIS A 8 -1.86 -20.10 0.79
CA HIS A 8 -0.98 -20.44 -0.32
C HIS A 8 -1.00 -19.31 -1.34
N PRO A 9 0.04 -18.45 -1.39
CA PRO A 9 0.13 -17.39 -2.37
C PRO A 9 0.26 -17.99 -3.79
N VAL A 10 -0.51 -17.45 -4.73
CA VAL A 10 -0.51 -17.87 -6.12
C VAL A 10 0.06 -16.77 -7.00
N SER A 11 1.07 -17.05 -7.81
CA SER A 11 1.57 -16.10 -8.79
C SER A 11 0.58 -15.99 -9.95
N ILE A 12 0.05 -14.78 -10.17
CA ILE A 12 -0.89 -14.48 -11.26
C ILE A 12 -0.22 -13.71 -12.40
N PHE A 13 0.97 -13.18 -12.17
CA PHE A 13 1.77 -12.47 -13.17
C PHE A 13 3.24 -12.53 -12.79
N SER A 14 4.08 -12.98 -13.74
CA SER A 14 5.53 -12.94 -13.62
C SER A 14 6.13 -12.56 -14.97
N LYS A 15 7.03 -11.59 -15.00
CA LYS A 15 7.74 -11.16 -16.19
C LYS A 15 9.19 -10.85 -15.82
N ILE A 16 10.11 -11.53 -16.48
CA ILE A 16 11.54 -11.21 -16.40
C ILE A 16 11.82 -10.11 -17.41
N HIS A 17 12.54 -9.10 -17.00
CA HIS A 17 12.94 -7.99 -17.87
C HIS A 17 14.32 -7.46 -17.46
N SER A 18 14.99 -6.85 -18.43
CA SER A 18 16.26 -6.16 -18.21
C SER A 18 16.17 -4.75 -18.80
N SER A 19 16.77 -3.78 -18.11
CA SER A 19 16.90 -2.42 -18.65
C SER A 19 17.78 -2.36 -19.92
N ALA A 20 18.55 -3.43 -20.20
CA ALA A 20 19.36 -3.58 -21.40
C ALA A 20 18.59 -4.15 -22.61
N GLU A 21 17.34 -4.59 -22.43
CA GLU A 21 16.53 -5.13 -23.53
C GLU A 21 16.16 -4.04 -24.54
N LYS A 22 16.29 -4.39 -25.84
CA LYS A 22 15.82 -3.51 -26.92
C LYS A 22 14.31 -3.31 -26.80
N GLY A 23 13.87 -2.07 -26.64
CA GLY A 23 12.46 -1.73 -26.45
C GLY A 23 12.00 -1.65 -24.98
N TYR A 24 12.89 -1.83 -24.01
CA TYR A 24 12.57 -1.56 -22.61
C TYR A 24 12.13 -0.11 -22.41
N LYS A 25 10.94 0.08 -21.85
CA LYS A 25 10.39 1.44 -21.60
C LYS A 25 10.61 1.89 -20.16
N SER A 26 10.11 1.12 -19.20
CA SER A 26 10.33 1.35 -17.76
C SER A 26 9.72 0.21 -16.94
N ALA A 27 10.15 0.07 -15.69
CA ALA A 27 9.55 -0.87 -14.73
C ALA A 27 8.06 -0.55 -14.49
N ASN A 28 7.64 0.71 -14.60
CA ASN A 28 6.24 1.11 -14.43
C ASN A 28 5.32 0.50 -15.48
N VAL A 29 5.78 0.37 -16.73
CA VAL A 29 5.00 -0.27 -17.81
C VAL A 29 4.65 -1.71 -17.45
N ILE A 30 5.63 -2.47 -16.96
CA ILE A 30 5.44 -3.86 -16.55
C ILE A 30 4.52 -3.94 -15.31
N THR A 31 4.65 -3.00 -14.40
CA THR A 31 3.76 -2.91 -13.23
C THR A 31 2.31 -2.62 -13.66
N PHE A 32 2.10 -1.75 -14.65
CA PHE A 32 0.77 -1.46 -15.19
C PHE A 32 0.16 -2.67 -15.90
N GLU A 33 0.95 -3.43 -16.68
CA GLU A 33 0.49 -4.70 -17.27
C GLU A 33 0.03 -5.68 -16.18
N ALA A 34 0.79 -5.80 -15.08
CA ALA A 34 0.41 -6.64 -13.94
C ALA A 34 -0.87 -6.18 -13.23
N MET A 35 -1.07 -4.85 -13.11
CA MET A 35 -2.31 -4.28 -12.55
C MET A 35 -3.51 -4.57 -13.45
N GLU A 36 -3.38 -4.37 -14.76
CA GLU A 36 -4.43 -4.65 -15.75
C GLU A 36 -4.85 -6.10 -15.75
N GLN A 37 -3.88 -7.03 -15.73
CA GLN A 37 -4.18 -8.45 -15.64
C GLN A 37 -4.86 -8.82 -14.32
N GLY A 38 -4.37 -8.29 -13.19
CA GLY A 38 -5.01 -8.49 -11.89
C GLY A 38 -6.44 -7.95 -11.86
N ALA A 39 -6.68 -6.77 -12.43
CA ALA A 39 -8.01 -6.17 -12.51
C ALA A 39 -8.95 -6.96 -13.44
N ALA A 40 -8.43 -7.53 -14.52
CA ALA A 40 -9.21 -8.38 -15.42
C ALA A 40 -9.65 -9.72 -14.78
N LEU A 41 -8.84 -10.25 -13.87
CA LEU A 41 -9.16 -11.49 -13.16
C LEU A 41 -10.19 -11.30 -12.04
N PHE A 42 -10.24 -10.11 -11.46
CA PHE A 42 -11.09 -9.81 -10.29
C PHE A 42 -11.86 -8.51 -10.51
N LYS A 43 -13.17 -8.55 -10.31
CA LYS A 43 -14.03 -7.36 -10.44
C LYS A 43 -13.52 -6.19 -9.60
N ARG A 44 -13.06 -6.47 -8.38
CA ARG A 44 -12.43 -5.50 -7.49
C ARG A 44 -11.42 -6.19 -6.59
N ALA A 45 -10.15 -5.88 -6.78
CA ALA A 45 -9.05 -6.38 -5.96
C ALA A 45 -8.48 -5.26 -5.07
N THR A 46 -7.71 -5.62 -4.06
CA THR A 46 -6.91 -4.66 -3.30
C THR A 46 -5.43 -4.86 -3.63
N PHE A 47 -4.83 -3.91 -4.31
CA PHE A 47 -3.41 -3.92 -4.63
C PHE A 47 -2.59 -3.43 -3.43
N CYS A 48 -1.70 -4.28 -2.95
CA CYS A 48 -0.85 -3.98 -1.81
C CYS A 48 0.59 -3.78 -2.29
N MET A 49 1.13 -2.56 -2.09
CA MET A 49 2.40 -2.16 -2.66
C MET A 49 3.34 -1.55 -1.64
N ASP A 50 4.65 -1.75 -1.86
CA ASP A 50 5.67 -1.15 -1.01
C ASP A 50 5.96 0.30 -1.44
N ARG A 51 6.78 0.99 -0.65
CA ARG A 51 7.15 2.41 -0.83
C ARG A 51 7.79 2.73 -2.19
N GLY A 52 8.35 1.74 -2.88
CA GLY A 52 8.87 1.90 -4.24
C GLY A 52 7.79 2.24 -5.28
N TYR A 53 6.53 1.99 -4.95
CA TYR A 53 5.37 2.29 -5.79
C TYR A 53 4.62 3.56 -5.36
N ASP A 54 5.18 4.37 -4.46
CA ASP A 54 4.64 5.66 -4.05
C ASP A 54 4.86 6.73 -5.15
N ASP A 55 4.15 6.56 -6.26
CA ASP A 55 4.17 7.42 -7.44
C ASP A 55 2.73 7.81 -7.82
N ASN A 56 2.54 9.06 -8.22
CA ASN A 56 1.22 9.55 -8.67
C ASN A 56 0.63 8.72 -9.81
N LYS A 57 1.47 8.21 -10.72
CA LYS A 57 1.03 7.35 -11.83
C LYS A 57 0.41 6.03 -11.33
N MET A 58 0.91 5.49 -10.23
CA MET A 58 0.35 4.27 -9.62
C MET A 58 -1.03 4.52 -9.04
N PHE A 59 -1.21 5.62 -8.31
CA PHE A 59 -2.52 6.00 -7.76
C PHE A 59 -3.54 6.24 -8.87
N LEU A 60 -3.18 7.02 -9.91
CA LEU A 60 -4.05 7.29 -11.05
C LEU A 60 -4.42 6.01 -11.78
N LYS A 61 -3.45 5.13 -12.06
CA LYS A 61 -3.71 3.85 -12.74
C LYS A 61 -4.68 2.95 -11.97
N LEU A 62 -4.54 2.86 -10.65
CA LEU A 62 -5.45 2.07 -9.81
C LEU A 62 -6.84 2.70 -9.72
N ASP A 63 -6.92 4.03 -9.68
CA ASP A 63 -8.18 4.76 -9.74
C ASP A 63 -8.89 4.54 -11.08
N ASP A 64 -8.17 4.60 -12.21
CA ASP A 64 -8.70 4.37 -13.55
C ASP A 64 -9.20 2.92 -13.74
N LEU A 65 -8.54 1.96 -13.10
CA LEU A 65 -8.95 0.56 -13.08
C LEU A 65 -10.04 0.25 -12.04
N GLU A 66 -10.51 1.25 -11.29
CA GLU A 66 -11.51 1.12 -10.21
C GLU A 66 -11.11 0.08 -9.15
N GLN A 67 -9.82 -0.02 -8.85
CA GLN A 67 -9.30 -0.98 -7.88
C GLN A 67 -9.01 -0.31 -6.53
N ASP A 68 -9.09 -1.13 -5.46
CA ASP A 68 -8.65 -0.71 -4.13
C ASP A 68 -7.12 -0.82 -4.01
N TYR A 69 -6.55 -0.05 -3.09
CA TYR A 69 -5.11 -0.15 -2.83
C TYR A 69 -4.75 0.08 -1.36
N VAL A 70 -3.59 -0.46 -0.99
CA VAL A 70 -2.82 -0.12 0.20
C VAL A 70 -1.37 0.07 -0.22
N ILE A 71 -0.90 1.31 -0.27
CA ILE A 71 0.45 1.67 -0.73
C ILE A 71 1.22 2.31 0.41
N ARG A 72 2.42 1.78 0.72
CA ARG A 72 3.29 2.41 1.68
C ARG A 72 3.91 3.67 1.09
N LEU A 73 3.77 4.80 1.81
CA LEU A 73 4.30 6.08 1.37
C LEU A 73 5.77 6.27 1.74
N THR A 74 6.45 7.07 0.95
CA THR A 74 7.80 7.58 1.23
C THR A 74 7.75 8.76 2.20
N SER A 75 8.88 9.09 2.82
CA SER A 75 9.00 10.27 3.68
C SER A 75 8.85 11.61 2.94
N LYS A 76 8.98 11.59 1.62
CA LYS A 76 8.90 12.79 0.76
C LYS A 76 7.46 13.12 0.33
N ARG A 77 6.49 12.21 0.56
CA ARG A 77 5.10 12.40 0.14
C ARG A 77 4.46 13.58 0.86
N LYS A 78 3.80 14.45 0.09
CA LYS A 78 2.88 15.48 0.60
C LYS A 78 1.44 15.08 0.31
N LEU A 79 0.56 15.42 1.24
CA LEU A 79 -0.88 15.16 1.17
C LEU A 79 -1.63 16.45 1.44
N LEU A 80 -2.81 16.61 0.87
CA LEU A 80 -3.66 17.75 1.19
C LEU A 80 -4.46 17.42 2.46
N TYR A 81 -4.24 18.18 3.51
CA TYR A 81 -4.91 18.06 4.79
C TYR A 81 -5.41 19.42 5.24
N HIS A 82 -6.72 19.55 5.49
CA HIS A 82 -7.37 20.84 5.79
C HIS A 82 -6.97 21.95 4.81
N ASN A 83 -7.06 21.66 3.49
CA ASN A 83 -6.70 22.57 2.41
C ASN A 83 -5.23 23.06 2.40
N LYS A 84 -4.35 22.38 3.14
CA LYS A 84 -2.92 22.68 3.18
C LYS A 84 -2.09 21.47 2.75
N TRP A 85 -1.11 21.69 1.87
CA TRP A 85 -0.12 20.67 1.52
C TRP A 85 0.78 20.40 2.72
N THR A 86 0.63 19.22 3.29
CA THR A 86 1.31 18.81 4.52
C THR A 86 2.18 17.57 4.22
N PRO A 87 3.45 17.54 4.64
CA PRO A 87 4.25 16.33 4.58
C PRO A 87 3.58 15.18 5.32
N ALA A 88 3.56 13.99 4.73
CA ALA A 88 2.97 12.81 5.39
C ALA A 88 3.68 12.47 6.71
N THR A 89 4.98 12.77 6.81
CA THR A 89 5.77 12.64 8.05
C THR A 89 5.28 13.56 9.15
N GLU A 90 4.86 14.78 8.84
CA GLU A 90 4.31 15.71 9.83
C GLU A 90 2.97 15.20 10.40
N LEU A 91 2.11 14.64 9.53
CA LEU A 91 0.86 14.00 9.97
C LEU A 91 1.12 12.79 10.85
N ARG A 92 2.16 12.02 10.55
CA ARG A 92 2.64 10.88 11.32
C ARG A 92 3.12 11.31 12.71
N ASP A 93 3.97 12.32 12.77
CA ASP A 93 4.65 12.72 14.01
C ASP A 93 3.72 13.45 15.00
N ARG A 94 2.67 14.11 14.48
CA ARG A 94 1.64 14.76 15.30
C ARG A 94 0.60 13.80 15.88
N ARG A 95 0.63 12.51 15.52
CA ARG A 95 -0.37 11.53 15.93
C ARG A 95 0.24 10.44 16.78
N LYS A 96 -0.62 9.75 17.51
CA LYS A 96 -0.26 8.58 18.31
C LYS A 96 -1.16 7.42 17.91
N GLY A 97 -0.62 6.20 17.90
CA GLY A 97 -1.40 4.99 17.71
C GLY A 97 -2.31 4.75 18.92
N LYS A 98 -3.62 4.63 18.67
CA LYS A 98 -4.63 4.36 19.72
C LYS A 98 -5.26 2.98 19.60
N ILE A 99 -5.09 2.32 18.45
CA ILE A 99 -5.66 1.00 18.16
C ILE A 99 -4.54 -0.02 18.29
N LYS A 100 -4.54 -0.77 19.39
CA LYS A 100 -3.56 -1.84 19.63
C LYS A 100 -3.89 -3.06 18.77
N THR A 101 -2.86 -3.68 18.19
CA THR A 101 -2.95 -4.91 17.40
C THR A 101 -1.63 -5.66 17.42
N SER A 102 -1.62 -6.89 16.90
CA SER A 102 -0.41 -7.65 16.61
C SER A 102 -0.30 -7.86 15.09
N VAL A 103 0.89 -7.76 14.55
CA VAL A 103 1.19 -7.96 13.13
C VAL A 103 2.44 -8.81 12.95
N PHE A 104 2.44 -9.63 11.90
CA PHE A 104 3.61 -10.40 11.52
C PHE A 104 4.44 -9.60 10.51
N TYR A 105 5.71 -9.34 10.84
CA TYR A 105 6.61 -8.58 10.00
C TYR A 105 8.04 -9.13 10.08
N ARG A 106 8.64 -9.43 8.93
CA ARG A 106 10.01 -9.97 8.80
C ARG A 106 10.27 -11.18 9.70
N GLY A 107 9.36 -12.16 9.68
CA GLY A 107 9.53 -13.42 10.40
C GLY A 107 9.20 -13.37 11.90
N LYS A 108 8.72 -12.23 12.41
CA LYS A 108 8.40 -12.03 13.83
C LYS A 108 7.03 -11.38 14.01
N GLU A 109 6.41 -11.70 15.13
CA GLU A 109 5.22 -11.00 15.60
C GLU A 109 5.61 -9.74 16.36
N HIS A 110 4.92 -8.63 16.07
CA HIS A 110 5.15 -7.33 16.68
C HIS A 110 3.86 -6.76 17.22
N GLU A 111 3.92 -6.19 18.41
CA GLU A 111 2.86 -5.33 18.89
C GLU A 111 2.90 -4.01 18.12
N ALA A 112 1.75 -3.60 17.61
CA ALA A 112 1.61 -2.39 16.81
C ALA A 112 0.46 -1.53 17.31
N TYR A 113 0.57 -0.23 17.09
CA TYR A 113 -0.43 0.74 17.44
C TYR A 113 -0.82 1.52 16.20
N LEU A 114 -2.11 1.59 15.89
CA LEU A 114 -2.60 2.20 14.67
C LEU A 114 -3.31 3.53 14.95
N SER A 115 -3.24 4.41 13.96
CA SER A 115 -4.02 5.64 13.86
C SER A 115 -4.39 5.86 12.41
N HIS A 116 -5.36 6.73 12.12
CA HIS A 116 -5.71 7.09 10.76
C HIS A 116 -6.11 8.56 10.64
N VAL A 117 -6.07 9.07 9.43
CA VAL A 117 -6.53 10.42 9.09
C VAL A 117 -6.99 10.46 7.64
N ARG A 118 -8.11 11.16 7.39
CA ARG A 118 -8.59 11.43 6.04
C ARG A 118 -7.77 12.57 5.43
N VAL A 119 -7.30 12.37 4.21
CA VAL A 119 -6.46 13.29 3.45
C VAL A 119 -6.80 13.19 1.96
N GLN A 120 -6.24 14.07 1.13
CA GLN A 120 -6.35 13.92 -0.32
C GLN A 120 -4.97 13.65 -0.92
N ILE A 121 -4.95 12.75 -1.89
CA ILE A 121 -3.73 12.43 -2.64
C ILE A 121 -3.44 13.51 -3.68
N THR A 122 -2.18 13.82 -3.90
CA THR A 122 -1.74 14.83 -4.88
C THR A 122 -2.15 14.52 -6.31
N ALA A 123 -2.20 13.24 -6.66
CA ALA A 123 -2.45 12.79 -8.04
C ALA A 123 -3.84 13.21 -8.56
N SER A 124 -4.88 12.92 -7.78
CA SER A 124 -6.27 13.08 -8.22
C SER A 124 -7.10 14.02 -7.34
N ARG A 125 -6.54 14.48 -6.22
CA ARG A 125 -7.25 15.19 -5.14
C ARG A 125 -8.46 14.42 -4.58
N LYS A 126 -8.50 13.10 -4.82
CA LYS A 126 -9.50 12.23 -4.20
C LYS A 126 -9.23 12.07 -2.73
N ASP A 127 -10.29 11.95 -1.96
CA ASP A 127 -10.23 11.60 -0.55
C ASP A 127 -9.72 10.17 -0.39
N ILE A 128 -8.72 10.03 0.44
CA ILE A 128 -8.14 8.77 0.85
C ILE A 128 -7.90 8.77 2.36
N TYR A 129 -7.48 7.64 2.89
CA TYR A 129 -7.06 7.53 4.28
C TYR A 129 -5.56 7.24 4.37
N LEU A 130 -4.90 7.94 5.27
CA LEU A 130 -3.56 7.64 5.71
C LEU A 130 -3.64 6.83 7.00
N VAL A 131 -3.26 5.56 6.97
CA VAL A 131 -3.14 4.70 8.15
C VAL A 131 -1.70 4.70 8.61
N LEU A 132 -1.49 4.99 9.89
CA LEU A 132 -0.18 5.11 10.52
C LEU A 132 0.03 3.90 11.43
N VAL A 133 1.19 3.26 11.32
CA VAL A 133 1.53 2.03 12.05
C VAL A 133 2.79 2.27 12.89
N TYR A 134 2.63 2.28 14.20
CA TYR A 134 3.68 2.52 15.20
C TYR A 134 4.11 1.21 15.85
N GLY A 135 5.33 1.18 16.39
CA GLY A 135 5.84 0.07 17.20
C GLY A 135 6.58 -1.03 16.42
N ILE A 136 6.67 -0.96 15.09
CA ILE A 136 7.28 -2.01 14.27
C ILE A 136 8.67 -1.62 13.78
N THR A 137 8.82 -0.39 13.37
CA THR A 137 10.07 0.19 12.82
C THR A 137 10.40 1.46 13.56
N GLU A 138 11.65 1.90 13.50
CA GLU A 138 12.13 3.14 14.10
C GLU A 138 11.19 4.32 13.78
N HIS A 139 10.84 4.46 12.51
CA HIS A 139 9.84 5.44 12.09
C HIS A 139 8.52 4.73 11.75
N PRO A 140 7.38 5.25 12.22
CA PRO A 140 6.09 4.67 11.92
C PRO A 140 5.84 4.55 10.41
N MET A 141 5.22 3.46 9.98
CA MET A 141 4.86 3.27 8.58
C MET A 141 3.63 4.10 8.23
N MET A 142 3.61 4.61 7.01
CA MET A 142 2.55 5.43 6.45
C MET A 142 1.91 4.67 5.28
N LEU A 143 0.65 4.26 5.42
CA LEU A 143 -0.08 3.46 4.44
C LEU A 143 -1.22 4.30 3.87
N ALA A 144 -1.20 4.57 2.57
CA ALA A 144 -2.28 5.24 1.86
C ALA A 144 -3.28 4.21 1.33
N THR A 145 -4.58 4.47 1.49
CA THR A 145 -5.64 3.61 0.97
C THR A 145 -6.87 4.41 0.55
N ASN A 146 -7.51 3.99 -0.55
CA ASN A 146 -8.82 4.49 -0.98
C ASN A 146 -9.98 3.71 -0.35
N LYS A 147 -9.68 2.67 0.45
CA LYS A 147 -10.72 1.95 1.20
C LYS A 147 -11.31 2.85 2.28
N GLU A 148 -12.63 2.92 2.32
CA GLU A 148 -13.32 3.71 3.32
C GLU A 148 -13.05 3.18 4.74
N ILE A 149 -12.81 4.11 5.68
CA ILE A 149 -12.58 3.81 7.09
C ILE A 149 -13.69 4.49 7.90
N LYS A 150 -14.61 3.69 8.40
CA LYS A 150 -15.72 4.11 9.28
C LYS A 150 -15.56 3.61 10.72
N SER A 151 -14.76 2.58 10.91
CA SER A 151 -14.61 1.89 12.17
C SER A 151 -13.16 1.54 12.50
N LYS A 152 -12.91 1.19 13.76
CA LYS A 152 -11.63 0.60 14.19
C LYS A 152 -11.26 -0.64 13.38
N GLU A 153 -12.26 -1.49 13.06
CA GLU A 153 -12.05 -2.72 12.31
C GLU A 153 -11.56 -2.45 10.88
N ASP A 154 -12.00 -1.36 10.25
CA ASP A 154 -11.51 -0.99 8.92
C ASP A 154 -10.03 -0.60 8.96
N VAL A 155 -9.59 0.11 10.00
CA VAL A 155 -8.16 0.42 10.21
C VAL A 155 -7.35 -0.85 10.37
N LEU A 156 -7.81 -1.79 11.20
CA LEU A 156 -7.18 -3.09 11.41
C LEU A 156 -7.10 -3.89 10.11
N ARG A 157 -8.16 -3.86 9.28
CA ARG A 157 -8.20 -4.54 7.99
C ARG A 157 -7.14 -4.00 7.03
N VAL A 158 -6.96 -2.68 6.93
CA VAL A 158 -5.92 -2.07 6.10
C VAL A 158 -4.53 -2.54 6.53
N ALA A 159 -4.25 -2.54 7.82
CA ALA A 159 -2.97 -3.04 8.35
C ALA A 159 -2.78 -4.53 8.04
N ARG A 160 -3.78 -5.38 8.26
CA ARG A 160 -3.73 -6.82 7.95
C ARG A 160 -3.46 -7.08 6.47
N ILE A 161 -4.09 -6.33 5.56
CA ILE A 161 -3.85 -6.41 4.11
C ILE A 161 -2.38 -6.09 3.82
N TYR A 162 -1.84 -5.00 4.37
CA TYR A 162 -0.45 -4.65 4.13
C TYR A 162 0.52 -5.71 4.66
N PHE A 163 0.31 -6.19 5.87
CA PHE A 163 1.21 -7.16 6.50
C PHE A 163 1.04 -8.60 5.99
N SER A 164 -0.05 -8.92 5.28
CA SER A 164 -0.21 -10.23 4.60
C SER A 164 0.93 -10.52 3.61
N ARG A 165 1.55 -9.49 3.04
CA ARG A 165 2.73 -9.62 2.16
C ARG A 165 3.91 -10.33 2.82
N TRP A 166 4.07 -10.22 4.13
CA TRP A 166 5.18 -10.79 4.88
C TRP A 166 4.95 -12.24 5.30
N ARG A 167 3.73 -12.75 5.09
CA ARG A 167 3.39 -14.17 5.25
C ARG A 167 3.67 -14.99 4.00
N ILE A 168 4.02 -14.34 2.89
CA ILE A 168 4.53 -15.01 1.71
C ILE A 168 5.93 -15.48 2.05
N MET A 169 6.08 -16.76 2.41
CA MET A 169 7.39 -17.35 2.64
C MET A 169 8.22 -17.22 1.36
N PRO A 170 9.49 -16.80 1.42
CA PRO A 170 10.35 -16.94 0.27
C PRO A 170 10.36 -18.43 -0.08
N ILE A 171 10.11 -18.76 -1.34
CA ILE A 171 10.39 -20.09 -1.88
C ILE A 171 11.89 -20.23 -1.68
N SER A 172 12.30 -20.99 -0.67
CA SER A 172 13.69 -21.37 -0.48
C SER A 172 14.14 -22.10 -1.73
N ALA A 173 15.08 -21.51 -2.44
CA ALA A 173 15.78 -22.14 -3.54
C ALA A 173 16.62 -23.32 -2.99
#